data_3f3db8b88211fd8ca19d1c3e8701cc38
#
_entry.id   3f3db8b88211fd8ca19d1c3e8701cc38
#
_cell.length_a   1.000
_cell.length_b   1.000
_cell.length_c   1.000
_cell.angle_alpha   90.00
_cell.angle_beta   90.00
_cell.angle_gamma   90.00
#
_symmetry.space_group_name_H-M   'P 1'
#
loop_
_entity.id
_entity.type
_entity.pdbx_description
1 polymer ?
#
loop_
_entity_poly.entity_id
_entity_poly.type
_entity_poly.pdbx_seq_one_letter_code
_entity_poly.pdbx_strand_id
1 'polypeptide(L)'
;MVPGELKAFCALNDDDWLEDVIARFWQGIDGVSRREWCHVLEDGDRIVGRVMFYHLPSSSETLVLFGLHVDWDGDYLDSGKLLLGEAIDRMRDTGADRIDRQLYDIFSTAPDKERAVYEAAGFRCIQDKRRYVWKVTEEPVRVPGRLEFRPMSETGEHTFIDAIRRVTEGTLDREDQDTLRRVGAEEHARRHMNDLKDTGFRADRFHLAFLPGGELCGLIAPCRLNDEEGAINYIGVVPEHRGHGYGYDLVLKANEVLQPEGYRKVVAETDMQNVQLHGHLERAGYRHGGTIWWYRYDFADEGAGTGGE
;
A
#
# COMPACT_ATOMS: atom_id res chain seq x y z
N MET A 1 16.60 -15.36 17.64
CA MET A 1 15.35 -15.63 18.36
C MET A 1 15.09 -17.13 18.39
N VAL A 2 14.98 -17.75 19.56
CA VAL A 2 14.59 -19.16 19.74
C VAL A 2 13.07 -19.26 19.85
N PRO A 3 12.43 -20.46 19.69
CA PRO A 3 10.97 -20.58 19.67
C PRO A 3 10.23 -19.94 20.87
N GLY A 4 10.83 -19.97 22.07
CA GLY A 4 10.25 -19.31 23.24
C GLY A 4 10.29 -17.78 23.19
N GLU A 5 11.27 -17.20 22.50
CA GLU A 5 11.40 -15.76 22.30
C GLU A 5 10.37 -15.23 21.29
N LEU A 6 10.01 -16.02 20.25
CA LEU A 6 8.96 -15.62 19.31
C LEU A 6 7.62 -15.43 20.04
N LYS A 7 7.28 -16.35 20.93
CA LYS A 7 6.06 -16.24 21.72
C LYS A 7 6.08 -15.00 22.62
N ALA A 8 7.22 -14.69 23.27
CA ALA A 8 7.38 -13.50 24.09
C ALA A 8 7.35 -12.22 23.23
N PHE A 9 7.93 -12.25 22.02
CA PHE A 9 7.86 -11.17 21.03
C PHE A 9 6.41 -10.85 20.63
N CYS A 10 5.59 -11.88 20.40
CA CYS A 10 4.19 -11.72 19.99
C CYS A 10 3.25 -11.35 21.14
N ALA A 11 3.59 -11.70 22.39
CA ALA A 11 2.71 -11.56 23.55
C ALA A 11 2.68 -10.16 24.19
N LEU A 12 3.31 -9.14 23.59
CA LEU A 12 3.33 -7.77 24.14
C LEU A 12 1.95 -7.09 24.17
N ASN A 13 1.08 -7.49 23.29
CA ASN A 13 -0.32 -7.13 23.23
C ASN A 13 -1.08 -8.38 22.75
N ASP A 14 -2.41 -8.43 22.89
CA ASP A 14 -3.25 -9.58 22.53
C ASP A 14 -3.29 -9.85 21.00
N ASP A 15 -2.13 -9.83 20.35
CA ASP A 15 -1.95 -10.07 18.91
C ASP A 15 -1.71 -11.57 18.63
N ASP A 16 -2.66 -12.43 18.96
CA ASP A 16 -2.57 -13.88 18.71
C ASP A 16 -2.30 -14.23 17.23
N TRP A 17 -2.68 -13.33 16.31
CA TRP A 17 -2.46 -13.47 14.87
C TRP A 17 -1.01 -13.21 14.42
N LEU A 18 -0.22 -12.49 15.22
CA LEU A 18 1.11 -12.01 14.81
C LEU A 18 2.12 -13.15 14.66
N GLU A 19 2.01 -14.20 15.49
CA GLU A 19 2.89 -15.38 15.41
C GLU A 19 2.75 -16.08 14.05
N ASP A 20 1.52 -16.28 13.59
CA ASP A 20 1.24 -16.90 12.28
C ASP A 20 1.74 -16.03 11.13
N VAL A 21 1.56 -14.70 11.22
CA VAL A 21 2.06 -13.76 10.21
C VAL A 21 3.58 -13.78 10.12
N ILE A 22 4.29 -13.75 11.26
CA ILE A 22 5.76 -13.83 11.28
C ILE A 22 6.23 -15.17 10.71
N ALA A 23 5.56 -16.27 11.05
CA ALA A 23 5.91 -17.59 10.53
C ALA A 23 5.78 -17.63 8.99
N ARG A 24 4.77 -16.99 8.41
CA ARG A 24 4.58 -16.87 6.96
C ARG A 24 5.70 -16.05 6.29
N PHE A 25 6.13 -14.95 6.91
CA PHE A 25 7.28 -14.18 6.41
C PHE A 25 8.58 -15.00 6.44
N TRP A 26 8.81 -15.80 7.50
CA TRP A 26 9.99 -16.66 7.57
C TRP A 26 9.96 -17.82 6.56
N GLN A 27 8.77 -18.20 6.11
CA GLN A 27 8.56 -19.18 5.02
C GLN A 27 8.61 -18.55 3.63
N GLY A 28 8.69 -17.20 3.53
CA GLY A 28 8.68 -16.47 2.27
C GLY A 28 7.31 -16.46 1.57
N ILE A 29 6.20 -16.64 2.31
CA ILE A 29 4.85 -16.70 1.74
C ILE A 29 4.33 -15.29 1.41
N ASP A 30 4.36 -14.39 2.41
CA ASP A 30 3.83 -13.02 2.27
C ASP A 30 4.94 -11.98 2.05
N GLY A 31 6.19 -12.41 2.05
CA GLY A 31 7.41 -11.63 1.95
C GLY A 31 8.56 -12.39 2.54
N VAL A 32 9.75 -11.81 2.51
CA VAL A 32 10.96 -12.44 3.02
C VAL A 32 11.45 -11.70 4.26
N SER A 33 11.44 -12.38 5.41
CA SER A 33 12.03 -11.89 6.64
C SER A 33 12.96 -12.94 7.24
N ARG A 34 13.75 -12.52 8.23
CA ARG A 34 14.68 -13.37 8.96
C ARG A 34 14.53 -13.12 10.45
N ARG A 35 14.95 -14.09 11.26
CA ARG A 35 14.87 -13.96 12.71
C ARG A 35 15.67 -12.77 13.26
N GLU A 36 16.83 -12.50 12.67
CA GLU A 36 17.71 -11.38 12.99
C GLU A 36 17.14 -10.01 12.61
N TRP A 37 16.05 -9.96 11.84
CA TRP A 37 15.31 -8.74 11.50
C TRP A 37 14.14 -8.45 12.43
N CYS A 38 13.99 -9.27 13.49
CA CYS A 38 13.07 -9.03 14.59
C CYS A 38 13.86 -8.44 15.76
N HIS A 39 13.56 -7.23 16.17
CA HIS A 39 14.25 -6.50 17.23
C HIS A 39 13.33 -6.32 18.42
N VAL A 40 13.91 -6.35 19.61
CA VAL A 40 13.19 -6.15 20.88
C VAL A 40 13.88 -5.08 21.71
N LEU A 41 13.09 -4.37 22.50
CA LEU A 41 13.55 -3.53 23.61
C LEU A 41 13.25 -4.28 24.89
N GLU A 42 14.27 -4.42 25.76
CA GLU A 42 14.17 -5.12 27.03
C GLU A 42 14.33 -4.14 28.19
N ASP A 43 13.56 -4.35 29.25
CA ASP A 43 13.76 -3.73 30.58
C ASP A 43 13.91 -4.85 31.59
N GLY A 44 15.16 -5.10 32.02
CA GLY A 44 15.54 -6.29 32.78
C GLY A 44 15.28 -7.56 31.98
N ASP A 45 14.45 -8.46 32.52
CA ASP A 45 14.07 -9.74 31.86
C ASP A 45 12.77 -9.65 31.06
N ARG A 46 12.24 -8.44 30.87
CA ARG A 46 10.95 -8.23 30.16
C ARG A 46 11.16 -7.56 28.82
N ILE A 47 10.54 -8.11 27.77
CA ILE A 47 10.40 -7.41 26.50
C ILE A 47 9.33 -6.32 26.68
N VAL A 48 9.71 -5.06 26.42
CA VAL A 48 8.84 -3.88 26.54
C VAL A 48 8.60 -3.18 25.20
N GLY A 49 9.27 -3.63 24.15
CA GLY A 49 9.04 -3.14 22.79
C GLY A 49 9.50 -4.14 21.73
N ARG A 50 8.94 -4.03 20.54
CA ARG A 50 9.31 -4.88 19.39
C ARG A 50 9.15 -4.14 18.08
N VAL A 51 9.89 -4.58 17.08
CA VAL A 51 9.71 -4.22 15.66
C VAL A 51 10.30 -5.31 14.79
N MET A 52 9.79 -5.51 13.58
CA MET A 52 10.38 -6.39 12.59
C MET A 52 10.42 -5.75 11.21
N PHE A 53 11.26 -6.33 10.35
CA PHE A 53 11.38 -5.92 8.95
C PHE A 53 11.22 -7.11 8.01
N TYR A 54 10.76 -6.84 6.79
CA TYR A 54 10.69 -7.82 5.72
C TYR A 54 10.84 -7.15 4.36
N HIS A 55 11.19 -7.92 3.32
CA HIS A 55 11.08 -7.52 1.92
C HIS A 55 9.81 -8.07 1.29
N LEU A 56 9.21 -7.29 0.39
CA LEU A 56 8.24 -7.85 -0.55
C LEU A 56 8.96 -8.76 -1.56
N PRO A 57 8.31 -9.83 -2.07
CA PRO A 57 8.93 -10.72 -3.06
C PRO A 57 9.42 -9.99 -4.32
N SER A 58 8.72 -8.91 -4.70
CA SER A 58 9.00 -8.09 -5.89
C SER A 58 10.13 -7.07 -5.73
N SER A 59 10.59 -6.79 -4.50
CA SER A 59 11.54 -5.69 -4.24
C SER A 59 12.54 -6.00 -3.14
N SER A 60 13.83 -6.12 -3.50
CA SER A 60 14.94 -6.18 -2.54
C SER A 60 15.46 -4.79 -2.11
N GLU A 61 15.09 -3.73 -2.82
CA GLU A 61 15.53 -2.35 -2.56
C GLU A 61 14.82 -1.70 -1.37
N THR A 62 13.66 -2.26 -0.98
CA THR A 62 12.83 -1.68 0.07
C THR A 62 12.57 -2.69 1.18
N LEU A 63 12.94 -2.33 2.41
CA LEU A 63 12.46 -2.99 3.62
C LEU A 63 11.10 -2.43 4.01
N VAL A 64 10.24 -3.27 4.52
CA VAL A 64 8.97 -2.85 5.12
C VAL A 64 9.06 -3.05 6.63
N LEU A 65 8.78 -1.99 7.38
CA LEU A 65 8.68 -2.03 8.83
C LEU A 65 7.30 -2.55 9.24
N PHE A 66 7.27 -3.50 10.17
CA PHE A 66 6.05 -4.14 10.63
C PHE A 66 6.05 -4.40 12.13
N GLY A 67 4.87 -4.38 12.76
CA GLY A 67 4.66 -4.83 14.13
C GLY A 67 5.36 -3.99 15.21
N LEU A 68 5.64 -2.69 14.94
CA LEU A 68 6.15 -1.80 15.99
C LEU A 68 5.16 -1.76 17.16
N HIS A 69 5.66 -2.03 18.33
CA HIS A 69 4.95 -1.87 19.59
C HIS A 69 5.92 -1.41 20.67
N VAL A 70 5.47 -0.49 21.51
CA VAL A 70 6.09 -0.07 22.77
C VAL A 70 4.98 0.16 23.80
N ASP A 71 5.32 0.42 25.04
CA ASP A 71 4.33 0.85 26.05
C ASP A 71 3.79 2.25 25.67
N TRP A 72 2.65 2.27 24.99
CA TRP A 72 2.03 3.49 24.48
C TRP A 72 1.54 4.44 25.59
N ASP A 73 1.38 3.97 26.82
CA ASP A 73 0.95 4.77 27.98
C ASP A 73 2.13 5.25 28.83
N GLY A 74 3.33 4.69 28.60
CA GLY A 74 4.57 5.07 29.23
C GLY A 74 5.39 6.07 28.42
N ASP A 75 6.71 5.96 28.51
CA ASP A 75 7.67 6.78 27.76
C ASP A 75 7.87 6.23 26.32
N TYR A 76 6.77 6.21 25.57
CA TYR A 76 6.71 5.60 24.23
C TYR A 76 7.67 6.26 23.24
N LEU A 77 7.90 7.59 23.38
CA LEU A 77 8.69 8.33 22.40
C LEU A 77 10.17 7.97 22.48
N ASP A 78 10.75 7.99 23.70
CA ASP A 78 12.14 7.63 23.91
C ASP A 78 12.38 6.13 23.69
N SER A 79 11.48 5.28 24.17
CA SER A 79 11.53 3.84 23.95
C SER A 79 11.42 3.50 22.45
N GLY A 80 10.50 4.10 21.75
CA GLY A 80 10.32 3.88 20.31
C GLY A 80 11.48 4.40 19.48
N LYS A 81 12.01 5.57 19.81
CA LYS A 81 13.19 6.15 19.17
C LYS A 81 14.44 5.29 19.39
N LEU A 82 14.65 4.80 20.60
CA LEU A 82 15.76 3.90 20.91
C LEU A 82 15.65 2.59 20.12
N LEU A 83 14.49 1.95 20.18
CA LEU A 83 14.23 0.69 19.48
C LEU A 83 14.41 0.83 17.95
N LEU A 84 13.82 1.86 17.34
CA LEU A 84 13.92 2.07 15.90
C LEU A 84 15.34 2.47 15.49
N GLY A 85 16.03 3.33 16.23
CA GLY A 85 17.40 3.73 15.93
C GLY A 85 18.34 2.52 15.86
N GLU A 86 18.35 1.69 16.92
CA GLU A 86 19.15 0.45 16.96
C GLU A 86 18.76 -0.54 15.85
N ALA A 87 17.47 -0.68 15.58
CA ALA A 87 16.97 -1.58 14.55
C ALA A 87 17.38 -1.11 13.15
N ILE A 88 17.21 0.18 12.83
CA ILE A 88 17.58 0.78 11.55
C ILE A 88 19.09 0.60 11.29
N ASP A 89 19.94 0.87 12.29
CA ASP A 89 21.38 0.70 12.15
C ASP A 89 21.77 -0.72 11.76
N ARG A 90 21.10 -1.72 12.35
CA ARG A 90 21.32 -3.14 11.98
C ARG A 90 20.81 -3.51 10.60
N MET A 91 19.80 -2.79 10.09
CA MET A 91 19.23 -3.04 8.75
C MET A 91 20.08 -2.42 7.63
N ARG A 92 21.04 -1.53 7.90
CA ARG A 92 21.95 -0.95 6.89
C ARG A 92 22.72 -1.99 6.09
N ASP A 93 23.13 -3.08 6.74
CA ASP A 93 23.92 -4.16 6.13
C ASP A 93 23.08 -5.07 5.19
N THR A 94 21.78 -4.85 5.09
CA THR A 94 20.92 -5.64 4.19
C THR A 94 21.07 -5.29 2.72
N GLY A 95 21.62 -4.10 2.42
CA GLY A 95 21.73 -3.54 1.07
C GLY A 95 20.44 -2.91 0.54
N ALA A 96 19.43 -2.74 1.38
CA ALA A 96 18.23 -1.99 1.03
C ALA A 96 18.53 -0.49 0.96
N ASP A 97 17.86 0.22 0.06
CA ASP A 97 18.01 1.68 -0.08
C ASP A 97 17.16 2.45 0.92
N ARG A 98 16.06 1.83 1.41
CA ARG A 98 15.06 2.50 2.22
C ARG A 98 14.22 1.53 3.07
N ILE A 99 13.55 2.11 4.06
CA ILE A 99 12.53 1.46 4.87
C ILE A 99 11.20 2.19 4.66
N ASP A 100 10.15 1.46 4.29
CA ASP A 100 8.79 1.98 4.15
C ASP A 100 7.89 1.43 5.27
N ARG A 101 6.92 2.24 5.68
CA ARG A 101 5.85 1.87 6.62
C ARG A 101 4.53 2.49 6.21
N GLN A 102 3.52 1.68 5.97
CA GLN A 102 2.14 2.15 5.85
C GLN A 102 1.42 1.98 7.19
N LEU A 103 1.06 3.07 7.82
CA LEU A 103 0.30 3.10 9.07
C LEU A 103 -1.17 3.35 8.76
N TYR A 104 -2.00 2.38 9.10
CA TYR A 104 -3.46 2.47 8.99
C TYR A 104 -4.05 2.84 10.36
N ASP A 105 -4.82 3.92 10.45
CA ASP A 105 -5.48 4.32 11.71
C ASP A 105 -6.42 3.24 12.25
N ILE A 106 -7.06 2.51 11.35
CA ILE A 106 -8.03 1.45 11.72
C ILE A 106 -7.38 0.19 12.32
N PHE A 107 -6.07 0.02 12.20
CA PHE A 107 -5.34 -1.12 12.73
C PHE A 107 -4.38 -0.74 13.86
N SER A 108 -4.19 0.55 14.13
CA SER A 108 -3.36 1.03 15.23
C SER A 108 -4.21 1.42 16.43
N THR A 109 -3.77 1.03 17.61
CA THR A 109 -4.38 1.46 18.89
C THR A 109 -3.91 2.85 19.32
N ALA A 110 -2.79 3.35 18.76
CA ALA A 110 -2.20 4.64 19.09
C ALA A 110 -1.59 5.35 17.87
N PRO A 111 -2.35 5.63 16.80
CA PRO A 111 -1.79 6.08 15.52
C PRO A 111 -1.00 7.39 15.62
N ASP A 112 -1.43 8.36 16.43
CA ASP A 112 -0.71 9.62 16.60
C ASP A 112 0.63 9.43 17.37
N LYS A 113 0.66 8.52 18.34
CA LYS A 113 1.90 8.18 19.07
C LYS A 113 2.87 7.41 18.16
N GLU A 114 2.38 6.45 17.36
CA GLU A 114 3.20 5.76 16.36
C GLU A 114 3.82 6.75 15.36
N ARG A 115 3.04 7.69 14.84
CA ARG A 115 3.53 8.74 13.94
C ARG A 115 4.64 9.56 14.57
N ALA A 116 4.47 10.01 15.82
CA ALA A 116 5.48 10.74 16.56
C ALA A 116 6.78 9.94 16.72
N VAL A 117 6.69 8.63 16.95
CA VAL A 117 7.85 7.73 17.03
C VAL A 117 8.56 7.63 15.70
N TYR A 118 7.84 7.43 14.59
CA TYR A 118 8.46 7.37 13.25
C TYR A 118 9.18 8.68 12.91
N GLU A 119 8.53 9.83 13.13
CA GLU A 119 9.12 11.15 12.88
C GLU A 119 10.38 11.39 13.76
N ALA A 120 10.33 11.00 15.04
CA ALA A 120 11.48 11.10 15.95
C ALA A 120 12.65 10.16 15.57
N ALA A 121 12.36 9.05 14.89
CA ALA A 121 13.35 8.10 14.37
C ALA A 121 13.86 8.49 12.95
N GLY A 122 13.46 9.64 12.41
CA GLY A 122 13.93 10.15 11.12
C GLY A 122 13.12 9.73 9.91
N PHE A 123 11.99 9.05 10.09
CA PHE A 123 11.07 8.79 8.98
C PHE A 123 10.36 10.07 8.56
N ARG A 124 10.09 10.17 7.26
CA ARG A 124 9.29 11.26 6.67
C ARG A 124 7.96 10.71 6.18
N CYS A 125 6.85 11.39 6.48
CA CYS A 125 5.57 11.09 5.86
C CYS A 125 5.62 11.53 4.39
N ILE A 126 5.69 10.58 3.46
CA ILE A 126 5.79 10.85 2.02
C ILE A 126 4.43 10.94 1.35
N GLN A 127 3.41 10.30 1.94
CA GLN A 127 2.06 10.28 1.40
C GLN A 127 1.05 10.07 2.53
N ASP A 128 -0.10 10.72 2.43
CA ASP A 128 -1.31 10.39 3.17
C ASP A 128 -2.43 10.05 2.21
N LYS A 129 -3.17 8.97 2.53
CA LYS A 129 -4.25 8.43 1.70
C LYS A 129 -5.55 8.35 2.50
N ARG A 130 -6.67 8.46 1.79
CA ARG A 130 -7.99 8.06 2.30
C ARG A 130 -8.30 6.65 1.86
N ARG A 131 -8.74 5.84 2.81
CA ARG A 131 -9.35 4.54 2.55
C ARG A 131 -10.86 4.72 2.44
N TYR A 132 -11.42 4.25 1.36
CA TYR A 132 -12.85 4.24 1.09
C TYR A 132 -13.37 2.81 1.11
N VAL A 133 -14.60 2.62 1.58
CA VAL A 133 -15.25 1.31 1.68
C VAL A 133 -16.63 1.38 1.05
N TRP A 134 -16.91 0.50 0.11
CA TRP A 134 -18.23 0.23 -0.42
C TRP A 134 -18.71 -1.14 0.09
N LYS A 135 -19.86 -1.16 0.78
CA LYS A 135 -20.52 -2.40 1.17
C LYS A 135 -21.22 -2.97 -0.05
N VAL A 136 -20.88 -4.19 -0.43
CA VAL A 136 -21.49 -4.85 -1.58
C VAL A 136 -22.98 -5.05 -1.31
N THR A 137 -23.81 -4.71 -2.29
CA THR A 137 -25.27 -4.83 -2.22
C THR A 137 -25.74 -5.89 -3.22
N GLU A 138 -26.99 -6.36 -3.04
CA GLU A 138 -27.62 -7.27 -4.00
C GLU A 138 -28.12 -6.56 -5.27
N GLU A 139 -28.31 -5.24 -5.22
CA GLU A 139 -28.73 -4.46 -6.37
C GLU A 139 -27.62 -4.44 -7.43
N PRO A 140 -27.89 -4.85 -8.67
CA PRO A 140 -26.89 -4.84 -9.73
C PRO A 140 -26.32 -3.46 -9.98
N VAL A 141 -24.99 -3.36 -10.02
CA VAL A 141 -24.30 -2.14 -10.41
C VAL A 141 -24.64 -1.82 -11.87
N ARG A 142 -25.01 -0.57 -12.16
CA ARG A 142 -25.34 -0.11 -13.52
C ARG A 142 -24.25 0.83 -14.01
N VAL A 143 -23.46 0.38 -14.95
CA VAL A 143 -22.44 1.20 -15.61
C VAL A 143 -23.12 1.99 -16.77
N PRO A 144 -22.97 3.32 -16.84
CA PRO A 144 -23.40 4.09 -17.99
C PRO A 144 -22.73 3.61 -19.27
N GLY A 145 -23.48 3.47 -20.36
CA GLY A 145 -22.96 2.97 -21.63
C GLY A 145 -22.11 3.98 -22.42
N ARG A 146 -21.37 4.86 -21.76
CA ARG A 146 -20.50 5.87 -22.38
C ARG A 146 -19.14 5.35 -22.81
N LEU A 147 -18.71 4.23 -22.22
CA LEU A 147 -17.43 3.58 -22.47
C LEU A 147 -17.62 2.12 -22.84
N GLU A 148 -16.76 1.64 -23.73
CA GLU A 148 -16.60 0.23 -24.04
C GLU A 148 -15.49 -0.36 -23.19
N PHE A 149 -15.74 -1.45 -22.48
CA PHE A 149 -14.77 -2.11 -21.62
C PHE A 149 -14.29 -3.42 -22.23
N ARG A 150 -12.98 -3.60 -22.29
CA ARG A 150 -12.35 -4.84 -22.79
C ARG A 150 -11.38 -5.36 -21.74
N PRO A 151 -11.48 -6.66 -21.35
CA PRO A 151 -10.60 -7.23 -20.35
C PRO A 151 -9.16 -7.38 -20.90
N MET A 152 -8.18 -7.35 -19.99
CA MET A 152 -6.78 -7.54 -20.36
C MET A 152 -6.51 -8.92 -21.00
N SER A 153 -7.32 -9.93 -20.68
CA SER A 153 -7.27 -11.24 -21.34
C SER A 153 -7.53 -11.17 -22.87
N GLU A 154 -8.20 -10.13 -23.35
CA GLU A 154 -8.45 -9.88 -24.77
C GLU A 154 -7.44 -8.87 -25.36
N THR A 155 -7.11 -7.81 -24.62
CA THR A 155 -6.27 -6.71 -25.11
C THR A 155 -4.78 -6.97 -24.98
N GLY A 156 -4.39 -7.90 -24.10
CA GLY A 156 -3.01 -8.27 -23.82
C GLY A 156 -2.33 -7.33 -22.80
N GLU A 157 -1.32 -7.89 -22.14
CA GLU A 157 -0.57 -7.21 -21.07
C GLU A 157 0.20 -5.98 -21.58
N HIS A 158 0.79 -6.07 -22.76
CA HIS A 158 1.56 -4.95 -23.33
C HIS A 158 0.69 -3.70 -23.51
N THR A 159 -0.55 -3.87 -24.00
CA THR A 159 -1.50 -2.78 -24.16
C THR A 159 -1.91 -2.20 -22.81
N PHE A 160 -2.02 -3.05 -21.79
CA PHE A 160 -2.34 -2.61 -20.42
C PHE A 160 -1.19 -1.81 -19.81
N ILE A 161 0.06 -2.22 -19.99
CA ILE A 161 1.26 -1.48 -19.55
C ILE A 161 1.33 -0.10 -20.24
N ASP A 162 1.05 -0.01 -21.55
CA ASP A 162 0.98 1.30 -22.23
C ASP A 162 -0.14 2.17 -21.66
N ALA A 163 -1.28 1.60 -21.32
CA ALA A 163 -2.35 2.32 -20.64
C ALA A 163 -1.94 2.82 -19.26
N ILE A 164 -1.22 2.01 -18.44
CA ILE A 164 -0.65 2.46 -17.16
C ILE A 164 0.25 3.68 -17.40
N ARG A 165 1.18 3.58 -18.35
CA ARG A 165 2.09 4.68 -18.70
C ARG A 165 1.34 5.99 -19.02
N ARG A 166 0.24 5.90 -19.80
CA ARG A 166 -0.57 7.07 -20.18
C ARG A 166 -1.39 7.63 -19.02
N VAL A 167 -2.04 6.81 -18.21
CA VAL A 167 -2.85 7.30 -17.07
C VAL A 167 -2.01 7.87 -15.95
N THR A 168 -0.73 7.49 -15.86
CA THR A 168 0.19 8.01 -14.85
C THR A 168 0.72 9.40 -15.21
N GLU A 169 0.62 9.82 -16.46
CA GLU A 169 1.00 11.18 -16.86
C GLU A 169 0.16 12.22 -16.12
N GLY A 170 0.83 13.11 -15.36
CA GLY A 170 0.17 14.11 -14.52
C GLY A 170 -0.67 13.51 -13.40
N THR A 171 -0.27 12.37 -12.86
CA THR A 171 -0.91 11.73 -11.70
C THR A 171 -0.88 12.63 -10.47
N LEU A 172 -1.90 12.52 -9.61
CA LEU A 172 -1.96 13.16 -8.30
C LEU A 172 -1.47 12.24 -7.17
N ASP A 173 -1.14 10.99 -7.47
CA ASP A 173 -0.53 10.09 -6.48
C ASP A 173 0.95 10.42 -6.32
N ARG A 174 1.34 10.75 -5.08
CA ARG A 174 2.70 11.21 -4.76
C ARG A 174 3.76 10.12 -4.90
N GLU A 175 3.38 8.86 -4.65
CA GLU A 175 4.29 7.72 -4.82
C GLU A 175 4.56 7.46 -6.30
N ASP A 176 3.51 7.49 -7.15
CA ASP A 176 3.66 7.43 -8.60
C ASP A 176 4.57 8.55 -9.10
N GLN A 177 4.35 9.80 -8.63
CA GLN A 177 5.18 10.95 -9.01
C GLN A 177 6.66 10.75 -8.63
N ASP A 178 6.94 10.19 -7.46
CA ASP A 178 8.30 9.92 -6.99
C ASP A 178 8.95 8.84 -7.85
N THR A 179 8.26 7.74 -8.08
CA THR A 179 8.77 6.63 -8.90
C THR A 179 8.98 7.06 -10.35
N LEU A 180 8.06 7.83 -10.94
CA LEU A 180 8.24 8.41 -12.29
C LEU A 180 9.52 9.26 -12.40
N ARG A 181 9.82 10.07 -11.39
CA ARG A 181 11.05 10.88 -11.38
C ARG A 181 12.32 10.04 -11.31
N ARG A 182 12.28 8.92 -10.58
CA ARG A 182 13.46 8.07 -10.36
C ARG A 182 13.76 7.16 -11.54
N VAL A 183 12.73 6.54 -12.14
CA VAL A 183 12.95 5.46 -13.13
C VAL A 183 12.39 5.77 -14.52
N GLY A 184 11.61 6.83 -14.69
CA GLY A 184 10.95 7.19 -15.94
C GLY A 184 9.66 6.41 -16.20
N ALA A 185 8.86 6.87 -17.17
CA ALA A 185 7.49 6.39 -17.38
C ALA A 185 7.39 4.92 -17.83
N GLU A 186 8.30 4.46 -18.69
CA GLU A 186 8.31 3.09 -19.20
C GLU A 186 8.61 2.06 -18.10
N GLU A 187 9.63 2.33 -17.29
CA GLU A 187 10.03 1.45 -16.22
C GLU A 187 9.02 1.50 -15.07
N HIS A 188 8.47 2.69 -14.75
CA HIS A 188 7.36 2.83 -13.80
C HIS A 188 6.19 1.92 -14.20
N ALA A 189 5.71 2.01 -15.45
CA ALA A 189 4.56 1.23 -15.91
C ALA A 189 4.80 -0.28 -15.82
N ARG A 190 6.02 -0.75 -16.11
CA ARG A 190 6.39 -2.16 -15.97
C ARG A 190 6.43 -2.62 -14.52
N ARG A 191 7.06 -1.85 -13.63
CA ARG A 191 7.11 -2.14 -12.19
C ARG A 191 5.71 -2.18 -11.60
N HIS A 192 4.90 -1.15 -11.91
CA HIS A 192 3.52 -1.07 -11.45
C HIS A 192 2.66 -2.27 -11.91
N MET A 193 2.83 -2.73 -13.16
CA MET A 193 2.15 -3.96 -13.64
C MET A 193 2.59 -5.21 -12.85
N ASN A 194 3.86 -5.32 -12.46
CA ASN A 194 4.34 -6.42 -11.64
C ASN A 194 3.73 -6.36 -10.23
N ASP A 195 3.70 -5.16 -9.60
CA ASP A 195 3.08 -4.96 -8.29
C ASP A 195 1.58 -5.29 -8.31
N LEU A 196 0.88 -4.94 -9.39
CA LEU A 196 -0.53 -5.32 -9.60
C LEU A 196 -0.71 -6.85 -9.69
N LYS A 197 0.28 -7.57 -10.23
CA LYS A 197 0.24 -9.04 -10.32
C LYS A 197 0.47 -9.71 -8.97
N ASP A 198 1.19 -9.08 -8.06
CA ASP A 198 1.44 -9.63 -6.71
C ASP A 198 0.18 -9.59 -5.81
N THR A 199 -0.87 -8.89 -6.23
CA THR A 199 -2.07 -8.70 -5.42
C THR A 199 -3.32 -9.30 -6.09
N GLY A 200 -3.60 -10.58 -5.85
CA GLY A 200 -4.85 -11.26 -6.26
C GLY A 200 -5.21 -11.09 -7.75
N PHE A 201 -4.21 -11.13 -8.62
CA PHE A 201 -4.31 -10.86 -10.05
C PHE A 201 -5.19 -11.85 -10.81
N ARG A 202 -6.02 -11.30 -11.70
CA ARG A 202 -6.74 -12.03 -12.74
C ARG A 202 -6.90 -11.14 -13.97
N ALA A 203 -6.41 -11.60 -15.12
CA ALA A 203 -6.42 -10.84 -16.39
C ALA A 203 -7.84 -10.50 -16.90
N ASP A 204 -8.84 -11.29 -16.53
CA ASP A 204 -10.24 -11.06 -16.86
C ASP A 204 -10.91 -9.98 -16.00
N ARG A 205 -10.32 -9.62 -14.84
CA ARG A 205 -10.79 -8.51 -14.00
C ARG A 205 -10.22 -7.16 -14.40
N PHE A 206 -9.02 -7.11 -14.96
CA PHE A 206 -8.39 -5.86 -15.40
C PHE A 206 -9.00 -5.43 -16.74
N HIS A 207 -9.50 -4.20 -16.83
CA HIS A 207 -10.15 -3.71 -18.03
C HIS A 207 -9.55 -2.41 -18.54
N LEU A 208 -9.40 -2.33 -19.85
CA LEU A 208 -9.23 -1.07 -20.57
C LEU A 208 -10.61 -0.50 -20.93
N ALA A 209 -10.74 0.81 -20.82
CA ALA A 209 -11.92 1.57 -21.18
C ALA A 209 -11.66 2.37 -22.46
N PHE A 210 -12.55 2.27 -23.43
CA PHE A 210 -12.46 2.95 -24.69
C PHE A 210 -13.69 3.84 -24.93
N LEU A 211 -13.50 4.96 -25.60
CA LEU A 211 -14.61 5.72 -26.17
C LEU A 211 -15.26 4.94 -27.32
N PRO A 212 -16.50 5.26 -27.72
CA PRO A 212 -17.20 4.61 -28.84
C PRO A 212 -16.42 4.63 -30.17
N GLY A 213 -15.45 5.52 -30.31
CA GLY A 213 -14.52 5.60 -31.45
C GLY A 213 -13.31 4.66 -31.36
N GLY A 214 -13.18 3.88 -30.32
CA GLY A 214 -12.04 2.97 -30.09
C GLY A 214 -10.80 3.63 -29.47
N GLU A 215 -10.88 4.90 -29.08
CA GLU A 215 -9.81 5.63 -28.42
C GLU A 215 -9.72 5.24 -26.93
N LEU A 216 -8.51 4.97 -26.43
CA LEU A 216 -8.30 4.62 -25.03
C LEU A 216 -8.68 5.79 -24.12
N CYS A 217 -9.59 5.54 -23.19
CA CYS A 217 -10.04 6.51 -22.20
C CYS A 217 -9.42 6.30 -20.82
N GLY A 218 -9.17 5.04 -20.42
CA GLY A 218 -8.65 4.75 -19.10
C GLY A 218 -8.55 3.26 -18.80
N LEU A 219 -8.30 2.93 -17.55
CA LEU A 219 -8.20 1.55 -17.09
C LEU A 219 -8.71 1.37 -15.64
N ILE A 220 -9.00 0.11 -15.32
CA ILE A 220 -9.23 -0.38 -13.97
C ILE A 220 -8.47 -1.68 -13.73
N ALA A 221 -7.96 -1.87 -12.53
CA ALA A 221 -7.33 -3.10 -12.05
C ALA A 221 -7.94 -3.55 -10.71
N PRO A 222 -9.15 -4.10 -10.71
CA PRO A 222 -9.76 -4.66 -9.51
C PRO A 222 -9.07 -5.97 -9.09
N CYS A 223 -8.89 -6.16 -7.79
CA CYS A 223 -8.24 -7.36 -7.25
C CYS A 223 -8.98 -7.93 -6.05
N ARG A 224 -8.56 -9.12 -5.63
CA ARG A 224 -8.94 -9.73 -4.36
C ARG A 224 -7.88 -9.38 -3.31
N LEU A 225 -8.30 -8.84 -2.17
CA LEU A 225 -7.41 -8.67 -1.03
C LEU A 225 -7.43 -9.90 -0.12
N ASN A 226 -8.64 -10.40 0.20
CA ASN A 226 -8.85 -11.61 1.01
C ASN A 226 -10.22 -12.21 0.68
N ASP A 227 -10.70 -13.16 1.48
CA ASP A 227 -11.97 -13.85 1.23
C ASP A 227 -13.22 -12.95 1.39
N GLU A 228 -13.11 -11.87 2.13
CA GLU A 228 -14.22 -10.95 2.40
C GLU A 228 -14.11 -9.60 1.66
N GLU A 229 -12.92 -9.27 1.14
CA GLU A 229 -12.60 -7.95 0.60
C GLU A 229 -12.04 -8.02 -0.82
N GLY A 230 -12.70 -7.30 -1.75
CA GLY A 230 -12.12 -6.88 -3.02
C GLY A 230 -11.53 -5.48 -2.92
N ALA A 231 -10.72 -5.08 -3.90
CA ALA A 231 -10.20 -3.72 -3.99
C ALA A 231 -10.18 -3.18 -5.41
N ILE A 232 -10.30 -1.85 -5.54
CA ILE A 232 -9.88 -1.12 -6.73
C ILE A 232 -8.40 -0.80 -6.51
N ASN A 233 -7.51 -1.69 -6.98
CA ASN A 233 -6.08 -1.57 -6.75
C ASN A 233 -5.45 -0.44 -7.59
N TYR A 234 -5.91 -0.31 -8.85
CA TYR A 234 -5.50 0.80 -9.71
C TYR A 234 -6.65 1.27 -10.61
N ILE A 235 -6.73 2.57 -10.85
CA ILE A 235 -7.76 3.21 -11.66
C ILE A 235 -7.23 4.53 -12.22
N GLY A 236 -7.45 4.80 -13.50
CA GLY A 236 -7.04 6.07 -14.08
C GLY A 236 -7.71 6.38 -15.41
N VAL A 237 -7.84 7.68 -15.69
CA VAL A 237 -8.29 8.24 -16.97
C VAL A 237 -7.07 8.89 -17.63
N VAL A 238 -6.86 8.64 -18.92
CA VAL A 238 -5.79 9.29 -19.68
C VAL A 238 -5.97 10.81 -19.69
N PRO A 239 -4.88 11.62 -19.74
CA PRO A 239 -4.94 13.06 -19.58
C PRO A 239 -5.96 13.75 -20.53
N GLU A 240 -6.02 13.31 -21.78
CA GLU A 240 -6.88 13.88 -22.84
C GLU A 240 -8.38 13.77 -22.53
N HIS A 241 -8.77 12.81 -21.70
CA HIS A 241 -10.18 12.52 -21.37
C HIS A 241 -10.54 12.83 -19.91
N ARG A 242 -9.65 13.47 -19.16
CA ARG A 242 -9.96 13.96 -17.81
C ARG A 242 -10.99 15.09 -17.85
N GLY A 243 -11.67 15.30 -16.71
CA GLY A 243 -12.69 16.35 -16.61
C GLY A 243 -14.07 16.02 -17.18
N HIS A 244 -14.25 14.89 -17.88
CA HIS A 244 -15.52 14.46 -18.49
C HIS A 244 -16.35 13.51 -17.60
N GLY A 245 -15.88 13.25 -16.38
CA GLY A 245 -16.56 12.38 -15.41
C GLY A 245 -16.43 10.87 -15.68
N TYR A 246 -15.52 10.45 -16.55
CA TYR A 246 -15.30 9.03 -16.85
C TYR A 246 -14.74 8.24 -15.67
N GLY A 247 -14.04 8.90 -14.72
CA GLY A 247 -13.60 8.26 -13.48
C GLY A 247 -14.74 7.61 -12.67
N TYR A 248 -15.93 8.20 -12.71
CA TYR A 248 -17.12 7.61 -12.10
C TYR A 248 -17.55 6.32 -12.79
N ASP A 249 -17.54 6.28 -14.13
CA ASP A 249 -17.88 5.07 -14.91
C ASP A 249 -16.87 3.95 -14.66
N LEU A 250 -15.58 4.30 -14.52
CA LEU A 250 -14.53 3.36 -14.16
C LEU A 250 -14.76 2.76 -12.76
N VAL A 251 -15.11 3.58 -11.75
CA VAL A 251 -15.45 3.08 -10.39
C VAL A 251 -16.63 2.13 -10.44
N LEU A 252 -17.70 2.49 -11.18
CA LEU A 252 -18.86 1.61 -11.32
C LEU A 252 -18.49 0.30 -12.03
N LYS A 253 -17.65 0.35 -13.07
CA LYS A 253 -17.19 -0.88 -13.75
C LYS A 253 -16.37 -1.77 -12.82
N ALA A 254 -15.49 -1.21 -11.98
CA ALA A 254 -14.77 -1.98 -11.00
C ALA A 254 -15.72 -2.68 -9.99
N ASN A 255 -16.75 -1.96 -9.53
CA ASN A 255 -17.78 -2.53 -8.66
C ASN A 255 -18.57 -3.63 -9.37
N GLU A 256 -18.96 -3.43 -10.64
CA GLU A 256 -19.65 -4.45 -11.47
C GLU A 256 -18.80 -5.73 -11.60
N VAL A 257 -17.50 -5.61 -11.77
CA VAL A 257 -16.57 -6.74 -11.87
C VAL A 257 -16.43 -7.48 -10.55
N LEU A 258 -16.39 -6.76 -9.42
CA LEU A 258 -16.17 -7.35 -8.10
C LEU A 258 -17.46 -7.86 -7.42
N GLN A 259 -18.61 -7.29 -7.75
CA GLN A 259 -19.88 -7.63 -7.10
C GLN A 259 -20.23 -9.12 -7.13
N PRO A 260 -20.10 -9.85 -8.26
CA PRO A 260 -20.46 -11.26 -8.33
C PRO A 260 -19.46 -12.21 -7.63
N GLU A 261 -18.32 -11.72 -7.18
CA GLU A 261 -17.27 -12.51 -6.55
C GLU A 261 -17.57 -12.89 -5.08
N GLY A 262 -18.64 -12.34 -4.50
CA GLY A 262 -19.09 -12.70 -3.15
C GLY A 262 -18.40 -11.94 -2.01
N TYR A 263 -17.65 -10.90 -2.31
CA TYR A 263 -17.06 -10.05 -1.28
C TYR A 263 -18.13 -9.29 -0.47
N ARG A 264 -17.88 -9.08 0.81
CA ARG A 264 -18.74 -8.27 1.68
C ARG A 264 -18.54 -6.77 1.43
N LYS A 265 -17.32 -6.38 1.07
CA LYS A 265 -16.96 -4.99 0.80
C LYS A 265 -15.87 -4.89 -0.26
N VAL A 266 -15.84 -3.74 -0.92
CA VAL A 266 -14.77 -3.32 -1.82
C VAL A 266 -14.11 -2.09 -1.24
N VAL A 267 -12.79 -2.04 -1.26
CA VAL A 267 -12.01 -0.92 -0.77
C VAL A 267 -11.29 -0.21 -1.91
N ALA A 268 -11.02 1.07 -1.72
CA ALA A 268 -10.17 1.87 -2.59
C ALA A 268 -9.35 2.83 -1.72
N GLU A 269 -8.07 2.94 -2.02
CA GLU A 269 -7.15 3.83 -1.32
C GLU A 269 -6.64 4.88 -2.30
N THR A 270 -6.70 6.15 -1.93
CA THR A 270 -6.37 7.23 -2.84
C THR A 270 -5.69 8.37 -2.11
N ASP A 271 -4.68 8.97 -2.75
CA ASP A 271 -3.96 10.12 -2.22
C ASP A 271 -4.94 11.23 -1.80
N MET A 272 -4.67 11.88 -0.66
CA MET A 272 -5.48 12.99 -0.13
C MET A 272 -5.65 14.13 -1.14
N GLN A 273 -4.71 14.31 -2.06
CA GLN A 273 -4.78 15.34 -3.10
C GLN A 273 -5.70 14.97 -4.27
N ASN A 274 -6.08 13.69 -4.41
CA ASN A 274 -6.92 13.23 -5.52
C ASN A 274 -8.42 13.44 -5.24
N VAL A 275 -8.80 14.70 -5.04
CA VAL A 275 -10.19 15.08 -4.69
C VAL A 275 -11.21 14.68 -5.76
N GLN A 276 -10.80 14.55 -7.04
CA GLN A 276 -11.69 14.10 -8.11
C GLN A 276 -12.10 12.64 -7.91
N LEU A 277 -11.14 11.76 -7.58
CA LEU A 277 -11.44 10.36 -7.33
C LEU A 277 -12.25 10.19 -6.05
N HIS A 278 -12.00 11.01 -5.01
CA HIS A 278 -12.84 11.04 -3.81
C HIS A 278 -14.31 11.26 -4.17
N GLY A 279 -14.61 12.29 -4.97
CA GLY A 279 -15.97 12.58 -5.40
C GLY A 279 -16.61 11.46 -6.24
N HIS A 280 -15.83 10.76 -7.07
CA HIS A 280 -16.33 9.61 -7.83
C HIS A 280 -16.65 8.41 -6.93
N LEU A 281 -15.79 8.11 -5.97
CA LEU A 281 -16.01 7.05 -4.99
C LEU A 281 -17.25 7.35 -4.11
N GLU A 282 -17.34 8.54 -3.56
CA GLU A 282 -18.48 8.96 -2.73
C GLU A 282 -19.80 8.89 -3.49
N ARG A 283 -19.82 9.35 -4.74
CA ARG A 283 -20.99 9.25 -5.63
C ARG A 283 -21.36 7.79 -5.94
N ALA A 284 -20.37 6.89 -6.03
CA ALA A 284 -20.57 5.45 -6.23
C ALA A 284 -20.97 4.70 -4.94
N GLY A 285 -21.20 5.42 -3.83
CA GLY A 285 -21.67 4.86 -2.57
C GLY A 285 -20.58 4.44 -1.59
N TYR A 286 -19.32 4.73 -1.89
CA TYR A 286 -18.23 4.52 -0.94
C TYR A 286 -18.34 5.50 0.23
N ARG A 287 -17.87 5.07 1.39
CA ARG A 287 -17.74 5.88 2.60
C ARG A 287 -16.30 5.90 3.07
N HIS A 288 -15.89 6.99 3.68
CA HIS A 288 -14.60 7.07 4.34
C HIS A 288 -14.48 5.98 5.41
N GLY A 289 -13.43 5.18 5.33
CA GLY A 289 -13.19 4.00 6.16
C GLY A 289 -11.84 4.00 6.86
N GLY A 290 -11.12 5.13 6.84
CA GLY A 290 -9.85 5.30 7.55
C GLY A 290 -8.84 6.16 6.78
N THR A 291 -7.76 6.45 7.46
CA THR A 291 -6.61 7.21 6.95
C THR A 291 -5.36 6.33 6.96
N ILE A 292 -4.51 6.50 5.98
CA ILE A 292 -3.25 5.78 5.83
C ILE A 292 -2.16 6.83 5.70
N TRP A 293 -1.10 6.68 6.52
CA TRP A 293 0.11 7.48 6.37
C TRP A 293 1.23 6.57 5.90
N TRP A 294 1.92 6.98 4.82
CA TRP A 294 3.08 6.27 4.31
C TRP A 294 4.34 6.99 4.75
N TYR A 295 5.09 6.34 5.62
CA TYR A 295 6.37 6.81 6.13
C TYR A 295 7.51 6.13 5.40
N ARG A 296 8.58 6.89 5.16
CA ARG A 296 9.83 6.43 4.53
C ARG A 296 11.04 6.93 5.29
N TYR A 297 12.00 6.03 5.45
CA TYR A 297 13.35 6.33 5.90
C TYR A 297 14.32 5.92 4.78
N ASP A 298 15.17 6.87 4.29
CA ASP A 298 16.15 6.63 3.24
C ASP A 298 17.54 6.49 3.86
N PHE A 299 18.25 5.37 3.59
CA PHE A 299 19.57 5.11 4.16
C PHE A 299 20.67 6.04 3.60
N ALA A 300 20.46 6.66 2.44
CA ALA A 300 21.44 7.51 1.76
C ALA A 300 21.46 8.98 2.23
N ASP A 301 20.42 9.45 2.93
CA ASP A 301 20.26 10.88 3.29
C ASP A 301 21.17 11.35 4.43
N GLU A 302 21.84 10.48 5.18
CA GLU A 302 22.71 10.88 6.32
C GLU A 302 24.08 11.43 5.90
N GLY A 303 24.46 11.30 4.60
CA GLY A 303 25.75 11.80 4.08
C GLY A 303 25.78 13.26 3.68
N ALA A 304 24.62 13.94 3.61
CA ALA A 304 24.52 15.32 3.08
C ALA A 304 24.56 16.44 4.16
N GLY A 305 24.67 16.08 5.45
CA GLY A 305 24.48 17.00 6.57
C GLY A 305 25.73 17.51 7.31
N THR A 306 26.96 17.13 6.92
CA THR A 306 28.18 17.64 7.59
C THR A 306 29.30 18.00 6.62
N GLY A 307 29.11 19.12 5.92
CA GLY A 307 30.13 19.67 5.04
C GLY A 307 29.83 21.12 4.67
N GLY A 308 29.99 22.02 5.63
CA GLY A 308 29.86 23.44 5.42
C GLY A 308 30.38 24.23 6.61
N GLU A 309 31.71 24.34 6.71
CA GLU A 309 32.34 25.50 7.34
C GLU A 309 32.49 26.62 6.32
#